data_ed5e3309f41eafa3e69cad517defb0cd
#
_entry.id   ed5e3309f41eafa3e69cad517defb0cd
#
_cell.length_a   1.000
_cell.length_b   1.000
_cell.length_c   1.000
_cell.angle_alpha   90.00
_cell.angle_beta   90.00
_cell.angle_gamma   90.00
#
_symmetry.space_group_name_H-M   'P 1'
#
loop_
_entity.id
_entity.type
_entity.pdbx_description
1 polymer ?
#
loop_
_entity_poly.entity_id
_entity_poly.type
_entity_poly.pdbx_seq_one_letter_code
_entity_poly.pdbx_strand_id
1 'polypeptide(L)'
;MRKLPHLVHPRAVFALALAGLCAALLGCASPAPSLVEPGRGSGDLGLVIERESGSLAVIDTSARQVLGRIAGLGDLSHASVVYARDGARAYVFGRDGALTKVNLLSGQIEARIQQAGNSIGGAISQDGSLVVAQNYQPGGIKVFDARTLKPLADIPAVVDGKASRVVGLADLPGNRFIYSLFDAGQIWIADLSEPTQPLLTKFTNIGKQPYDALVTPDGRYYLAGLFGEDGLAKIDLWATPPKVERILPNYGKGEQPLPVFKMPHLRGWAVAGRHAWLPAIGRHEVLIVDTQTWQEVGRVPVAGQPVFVMARPDGRQVWVNFAVPDYDTVQVIDTQTRQIVKNLKPGKAVLHMEFTPRGHAVWISSRDDHRVSVIDTASFKTLAELPAKSPSGIFFSSRAARMGF
;
A
#
# COMPACT_ATOMS: atom_id res chain seq x y z
N MET A 1 -48.12 76.34 -38.24
CA MET A 1 -48.20 75.23 -37.29
C MET A 1 -47.80 73.94 -38.00
N ARG A 2 -46.54 73.54 -37.88
CA ARG A 2 -46.00 72.29 -38.46
C ARG A 2 -45.64 71.35 -37.31
N LYS A 3 -46.20 70.13 -37.33
CA LYS A 3 -45.88 69.06 -36.37
C LYS A 3 -44.58 68.37 -36.74
N LEU A 4 -43.68 68.23 -35.76
CA LEU A 4 -42.44 67.45 -35.89
C LEU A 4 -42.72 65.96 -35.57
N PRO A 5 -42.00 64.98 -36.19
CA PRO A 5 -42.17 63.55 -35.90
C PRO A 5 -41.25 63.10 -34.75
N HIS A 6 -41.76 62.15 -33.99
CA HIS A 6 -41.07 61.51 -32.87
C HIS A 6 -39.90 60.66 -33.36
N LEU A 7 -38.68 60.90 -32.82
CA LEU A 7 -37.49 60.03 -32.92
C LEU A 7 -37.68 58.82 -31.98
N VAL A 8 -37.68 57.63 -32.57
CA VAL A 8 -37.60 56.36 -31.84
C VAL A 8 -36.10 56.06 -31.54
N HIS A 9 -35.76 55.88 -30.28
CA HIS A 9 -34.40 55.61 -29.84
C HIS A 9 -33.96 54.15 -30.17
N PRO A 10 -32.74 53.92 -30.73
CA PRO A 10 -32.27 52.57 -31.03
C PRO A 10 -31.50 51.98 -29.85
N ARG A 11 -32.18 51.82 -28.68
CA ARG A 11 -31.54 51.19 -27.49
C ARG A 11 -32.02 49.77 -27.19
N ALA A 12 -33.01 49.28 -27.89
CA ALA A 12 -33.57 47.96 -27.62
C ALA A 12 -32.95 46.78 -28.41
N VAL A 13 -32.18 47.07 -29.46
CA VAL A 13 -31.63 45.99 -30.35
C VAL A 13 -30.27 45.47 -29.87
N PHE A 14 -29.52 46.26 -29.08
CA PHE A 14 -28.18 45.81 -28.59
C PHE A 14 -28.26 44.88 -27.36
N ALA A 15 -29.34 44.86 -26.63
CA ALA A 15 -29.49 43.99 -25.41
C ALA A 15 -29.83 42.55 -25.75
N LEU A 16 -30.43 42.24 -26.89
CA LEU A 16 -30.74 40.86 -27.30
C LEU A 16 -29.55 40.16 -27.99
N ALA A 17 -28.60 40.87 -28.55
CA ALA A 17 -27.41 40.28 -29.18
C ALA A 17 -26.35 39.85 -28.18
N LEU A 18 -26.26 40.46 -26.97
CA LEU A 18 -25.32 40.08 -25.91
C LEU A 18 -25.82 38.88 -25.08
N ALA A 19 -27.12 38.68 -24.97
CA ALA A 19 -27.69 37.52 -24.25
C ALA A 19 -27.54 36.21 -25.06
N GLY A 20 -27.53 36.28 -26.38
CA GLY A 20 -27.28 35.14 -27.27
C GLY A 20 -25.84 34.67 -27.32
N LEU A 21 -24.84 35.53 -27.07
CA LEU A 21 -23.42 35.20 -27.12
C LEU A 21 -22.90 34.60 -25.83
N CYS A 22 -23.55 34.87 -24.66
CA CYS A 22 -23.21 34.23 -23.37
C CYS A 22 -23.79 32.82 -23.23
N ALA A 23 -24.85 32.46 -23.93
CA ALA A 23 -25.43 31.13 -23.90
C ALA A 23 -24.67 30.09 -24.75
N ALA A 24 -23.85 30.55 -25.73
CA ALA A 24 -23.07 29.67 -26.59
C ALA A 24 -21.70 29.25 -26.01
N LEU A 25 -21.28 29.77 -24.83
CA LEU A 25 -20.02 29.47 -24.17
C LEU A 25 -20.19 28.49 -22.98
N LEU A 26 -21.41 28.01 -22.70
CA LEU A 26 -21.62 26.82 -21.90
C LEU A 26 -21.32 25.60 -22.80
N GLY A 27 -20.09 25.51 -23.28
CA GLY A 27 -19.60 24.32 -23.93
C GLY A 27 -19.80 23.16 -22.96
N CYS A 28 -20.61 22.19 -23.37
CA CYS A 28 -20.67 20.88 -22.73
C CYS A 28 -19.23 20.39 -22.68
N ALA A 29 -18.57 20.50 -21.51
CA ALA A 29 -17.35 19.77 -21.27
C ALA A 29 -17.75 18.29 -21.40
N SER A 30 -17.40 17.69 -22.52
CA SER A 30 -17.56 16.26 -22.70
C SER A 30 -16.89 15.59 -21.50
N PRO A 31 -17.59 14.70 -20.79
CA PRO A 31 -16.95 13.98 -19.69
C PRO A 31 -15.67 13.35 -20.24
N ALA A 32 -14.57 13.50 -19.51
CA ALA A 32 -13.31 12.85 -19.88
C ALA A 32 -13.59 11.36 -20.13
N PRO A 33 -13.02 10.78 -21.20
CA PRO A 33 -13.28 9.39 -21.53
C PRO A 33 -12.94 8.49 -20.34
N SER A 34 -13.86 7.63 -19.96
CA SER A 34 -13.65 6.62 -18.93
C SER A 34 -12.58 5.64 -19.40
N LEU A 35 -11.68 5.19 -18.50
CA LEU A 35 -10.70 4.12 -18.81
C LEU A 35 -11.37 2.77 -19.03
N VAL A 36 -12.56 2.58 -18.51
CA VAL A 36 -13.30 1.34 -18.58
C VAL A 36 -14.68 1.55 -19.21
N GLU A 37 -15.23 0.51 -19.79
CA GLU A 37 -16.58 0.53 -20.38
C GLU A 37 -17.63 0.91 -19.34
N PRO A 38 -18.66 1.68 -19.73
CA PRO A 38 -19.77 2.00 -18.83
C PRO A 38 -20.43 0.76 -18.23
N GLY A 39 -20.65 0.78 -16.93
CA GLY A 39 -21.26 -0.33 -16.20
C GLY A 39 -20.31 -1.44 -15.80
N ARG A 40 -19.01 -1.36 -16.14
CA ARG A 40 -18.00 -2.29 -15.66
C ARG A 40 -17.77 -2.14 -14.16
N GLY A 41 -17.69 -3.27 -13.44
CA GLY A 41 -17.26 -3.31 -12.04
C GLY A 41 -15.75 -3.17 -11.87
N SER A 42 -15.32 -2.97 -10.63
CA SER A 42 -13.90 -2.82 -10.27
C SER A 42 -13.23 -4.10 -9.76
N GLY A 43 -13.95 -5.22 -9.64
CA GLY A 43 -13.50 -6.40 -8.92
C GLY A 43 -12.26 -7.10 -9.49
N ASP A 44 -11.96 -6.89 -10.77
CA ASP A 44 -10.77 -7.42 -11.46
C ASP A 44 -9.78 -6.32 -11.88
N LEU A 45 -9.94 -5.11 -11.36
CA LEU A 45 -9.00 -4.02 -11.58
C LEU A 45 -7.83 -4.09 -10.59
N GLY A 46 -6.76 -3.40 -10.96
CA GLY A 46 -5.59 -3.22 -10.11
C GLY A 46 -4.79 -1.99 -10.52
N LEU A 47 -3.81 -1.66 -9.70
CA LEU A 47 -2.88 -0.55 -9.90
C LEU A 47 -1.45 -1.07 -9.84
N VAL A 48 -0.62 -0.60 -10.78
CA VAL A 48 0.83 -0.78 -10.74
C VAL A 48 1.47 0.58 -10.59
N ILE A 49 2.32 0.75 -9.60
CA ILE A 49 3.10 1.98 -9.41
C ILE A 49 4.20 2.02 -10.46
N GLU A 50 4.24 3.08 -11.25
CA GLU A 50 5.30 3.40 -12.22
C GLU A 50 6.18 4.53 -11.67
N ARG A 51 7.32 4.16 -11.05
CA ARG A 51 8.18 5.07 -10.30
C ARG A 51 8.83 6.16 -11.15
N GLU A 52 9.25 5.78 -12.36
CA GLU A 52 9.96 6.69 -13.28
C GLU A 52 9.08 7.84 -13.77
N SER A 53 7.80 7.58 -14.00
CA SER A 53 6.86 8.55 -14.55
C SER A 53 5.96 9.22 -13.53
N GLY A 54 6.04 8.82 -12.25
CA GLY A 54 5.12 9.34 -11.22
C GLY A 54 3.65 9.06 -11.59
N SER A 55 3.37 7.86 -12.12
CA SER A 55 2.06 7.45 -12.58
C SER A 55 1.63 6.10 -12.01
N LEU A 56 0.36 5.78 -12.18
CA LEU A 56 -0.20 4.45 -11.95
C LEU A 56 -0.68 3.88 -13.27
N ALA A 57 -0.28 2.65 -13.60
CA ALA A 57 -0.98 1.89 -14.62
C ALA A 57 -2.22 1.24 -14.01
N VAL A 58 -3.39 1.49 -14.61
CA VAL A 58 -4.64 0.77 -14.30
C VAL A 58 -4.65 -0.49 -15.12
N ILE A 59 -4.77 -1.64 -14.45
CA ILE A 59 -4.71 -2.96 -15.08
C ILE A 59 -6.00 -3.72 -14.92
N ASP A 60 -6.29 -4.55 -15.92
CA ASP A 60 -7.31 -5.61 -15.89
C ASP A 60 -6.61 -6.94 -15.59
N THR A 61 -6.91 -7.53 -14.43
CA THR A 61 -6.29 -8.78 -14.02
C THR A 61 -6.85 -10.01 -14.72
N SER A 62 -8.09 -9.94 -15.22
CA SER A 62 -8.75 -11.00 -15.98
C SER A 62 -8.25 -11.04 -17.42
N ALA A 63 -8.26 -9.90 -18.11
CA ALA A 63 -7.76 -9.77 -19.49
C ALA A 63 -6.21 -9.69 -19.55
N ARG A 64 -5.53 -9.46 -18.41
CA ARG A 64 -4.07 -9.32 -18.31
C ARG A 64 -3.53 -8.22 -19.21
N GLN A 65 -4.10 -7.03 -19.08
CA GLN A 65 -3.74 -5.88 -19.90
C GLN A 65 -3.73 -4.57 -19.11
N VAL A 66 -3.02 -3.58 -19.64
CA VAL A 66 -3.07 -2.19 -19.16
C VAL A 66 -4.25 -1.51 -19.84
N LEU A 67 -5.16 -0.94 -19.04
CA LEU A 67 -6.32 -0.19 -19.54
C LEU A 67 -5.97 1.28 -19.81
N GLY A 68 -5.07 1.83 -19.01
CA GLY A 68 -4.63 3.22 -19.13
C GLY A 68 -3.73 3.63 -17.97
N ARG A 69 -3.40 4.92 -17.91
CA ARG A 69 -2.50 5.47 -16.88
C ARG A 69 -3.08 6.71 -16.24
N ILE A 70 -2.86 6.82 -14.93
CA ILE A 70 -3.15 8.04 -14.16
C ILE A 70 -1.81 8.69 -13.86
N ALA A 71 -1.54 9.83 -14.49
CA ALA A 71 -0.29 10.58 -14.34
C ALA A 71 -0.43 11.76 -13.35
N GLY A 72 0.70 12.39 -12.98
CA GLY A 72 0.70 13.60 -12.16
C GLY A 72 0.66 13.33 -10.65
N LEU A 73 1.10 12.13 -10.21
CA LEU A 73 1.09 11.77 -8.80
C LEU A 73 2.37 12.19 -8.03
N GLY A 74 3.35 12.78 -8.70
CA GLY A 74 4.60 13.24 -8.09
C GLY A 74 5.61 12.13 -7.87
N ASP A 75 6.36 12.17 -6.75
CA ASP A 75 7.39 11.19 -6.46
C ASP A 75 6.80 9.89 -5.90
N LEU A 76 6.79 8.86 -6.73
CA LEU A 76 6.38 7.50 -6.37
C LEU A 76 7.58 6.55 -6.15
N SER A 77 8.78 7.06 -5.94
CA SER A 77 9.99 6.25 -5.70
C SER A 77 9.88 5.31 -4.50
N HIS A 78 9.07 5.67 -3.54
CA HIS A 78 8.63 4.82 -2.43
C HIS A 78 7.19 5.19 -2.08
N ALA A 79 6.23 4.51 -2.67
CA ALA A 79 4.82 4.81 -2.53
C ALA A 79 4.02 3.55 -2.19
N SER A 80 2.86 3.74 -1.58
CA SER A 80 1.89 2.68 -1.32
C SER A 80 0.47 3.10 -1.69
N VAL A 81 -0.40 2.12 -1.78
CA VAL A 81 -1.79 2.30 -2.17
C VAL A 81 -2.70 1.55 -1.21
N VAL A 82 -3.76 2.20 -0.74
CA VAL A 82 -4.89 1.55 -0.07
C VAL A 82 -6.17 1.84 -0.84
N TYR A 83 -7.10 0.90 -0.84
CA TYR A 83 -8.37 1.04 -1.56
C TYR A 83 -9.48 1.55 -0.65
N ALA A 84 -10.35 2.40 -1.20
CA ALA A 84 -11.66 2.63 -0.62
C ALA A 84 -12.46 1.32 -0.59
N ARG A 85 -13.40 1.20 0.34
CA ARG A 85 -14.19 -0.03 0.50
C ARG A 85 -15.09 -0.34 -0.70
N ASP A 86 -15.31 0.64 -1.60
CA ASP A 86 -16.02 0.44 -2.87
C ASP A 86 -15.17 -0.28 -3.95
N GLY A 87 -13.85 -0.42 -3.72
CA GLY A 87 -12.91 -1.02 -4.67
C GLY A 87 -12.71 -0.23 -5.98
N ALA A 88 -13.41 0.89 -6.16
CA ALA A 88 -13.32 1.73 -7.35
C ALA A 88 -12.38 2.93 -7.16
N ARG A 89 -12.12 3.30 -5.92
CA ARG A 89 -11.22 4.39 -5.54
C ARG A 89 -10.03 3.88 -4.76
N ALA A 90 -8.91 4.59 -4.88
CA ALA A 90 -7.70 4.29 -4.14
C ALA A 90 -7.03 5.57 -3.62
N TYR A 91 -6.30 5.43 -2.54
CA TYR A 91 -5.49 6.49 -1.92
C TYR A 91 -4.03 6.14 -2.09
N VAL A 92 -3.28 7.06 -2.70
CA VAL A 92 -1.86 6.90 -3.04
C VAL A 92 -1.06 7.82 -2.14
N PHE A 93 -0.11 7.22 -1.41
CA PHE A 93 0.81 7.94 -0.54
C PHE A 93 2.15 8.07 -1.25
N GLY A 94 2.47 9.28 -1.70
CA GLY A 94 3.71 9.58 -2.40
C GLY A 94 4.88 9.83 -1.46
N ARG A 95 6.09 9.57 -1.93
CA ARG A 95 7.34 9.83 -1.20
C ARG A 95 7.50 11.31 -0.86
N ASP A 96 7.03 12.19 -1.72
CA ASP A 96 6.99 13.63 -1.53
C ASP A 96 6.03 14.11 -0.43
N GLY A 97 5.32 13.19 0.23
CA GLY A 97 4.33 13.48 1.27
C GLY A 97 2.95 13.85 0.73
N ALA A 98 2.71 13.71 -0.57
CA ALA A 98 1.39 13.90 -1.11
C ALA A 98 0.46 12.72 -0.81
N LEU A 99 -0.82 13.01 -0.59
CA LEU A 99 -1.92 12.05 -0.53
C LEU A 99 -2.84 12.34 -1.71
N THR A 100 -3.00 11.36 -2.58
CA THR A 100 -3.80 11.47 -3.81
C THR A 100 -4.92 10.45 -3.82
N LYS A 101 -6.15 10.89 -4.04
CA LYS A 101 -7.32 10.03 -4.26
C LYS A 101 -7.55 9.88 -5.76
N VAL A 102 -7.59 8.65 -6.24
CA VAL A 102 -7.78 8.31 -7.64
C VAL A 102 -9.01 7.44 -7.82
N ASN A 103 -9.63 7.55 -8.99
CA ASN A 103 -10.74 6.70 -9.41
C ASN A 103 -10.27 5.79 -10.56
N LEU A 104 -10.33 4.49 -10.35
CA LEU A 104 -9.84 3.49 -11.31
C LEU A 104 -10.74 3.40 -12.56
N LEU A 105 -12.04 3.62 -12.38
CA LEU A 105 -13.01 3.49 -13.47
C LEU A 105 -12.88 4.65 -14.47
N SER A 106 -12.77 5.88 -13.95
CA SER A 106 -12.60 7.06 -14.80
C SER A 106 -11.14 7.35 -15.17
N GLY A 107 -10.17 6.79 -14.43
CA GLY A 107 -8.76 7.12 -14.61
C GLY A 107 -8.38 8.54 -14.16
N GLN A 108 -9.15 9.13 -13.25
CA GLN A 108 -8.98 10.51 -12.85
C GLN A 108 -8.43 10.62 -11.42
N ILE A 109 -7.65 11.68 -11.17
CA ILE A 109 -7.36 12.17 -9.83
C ILE A 109 -8.60 12.92 -9.34
N GLU A 110 -9.26 12.42 -8.28
CA GLU A 110 -10.41 13.09 -7.67
C GLU A 110 -9.98 14.19 -6.68
N ALA A 111 -8.86 13.97 -5.99
CA ALA A 111 -8.29 14.95 -5.06
C ALA A 111 -6.81 14.66 -4.83
N ARG A 112 -6.02 15.71 -4.58
CA ARG A 112 -4.62 15.62 -4.18
C ARG A 112 -4.28 16.71 -3.19
N ILE A 113 -3.64 16.35 -2.08
CA ILE A 113 -3.20 17.28 -1.05
C ILE A 113 -1.74 17.02 -0.70
N GLN A 114 -1.01 18.08 -0.37
CA GLN A 114 0.34 17.99 0.23
C GLN A 114 0.17 17.95 1.74
N GLN A 115 0.29 16.77 2.34
CA GLN A 115 0.00 16.57 3.77
C GLN A 115 1.27 16.52 4.65
N ALA A 116 2.42 16.21 4.08
CA ALA A 116 3.71 16.10 4.78
C ALA A 116 4.87 16.43 3.85
N GLY A 117 6.10 16.43 4.37
CA GLY A 117 7.32 16.54 3.57
C GLY A 117 7.85 15.20 3.07
N ASN A 118 7.52 14.10 3.78
CA ASN A 118 7.91 12.75 3.41
C ASN A 118 6.95 11.73 4.03
N SER A 119 6.35 10.90 3.19
CA SER A 119 5.46 9.83 3.59
C SER A 119 5.83 8.52 2.87
N ILE A 120 5.42 7.38 3.43
CA ILE A 120 5.70 6.08 2.81
C ILE A 120 4.47 5.18 2.75
N GLY A 121 3.37 5.61 3.33
CA GLY A 121 2.17 4.79 3.31
C GLY A 121 1.07 5.30 4.23
N GLY A 122 0.04 4.51 4.33
CA GLY A 122 -1.12 4.80 5.15
C GLY A 122 -2.05 3.60 5.26
N ALA A 123 -3.17 3.83 5.93
CA ALA A 123 -4.23 2.86 6.12
C ALA A 123 -5.60 3.51 5.96
N ILE A 124 -6.62 2.70 5.76
CA ILE A 124 -8.02 3.12 5.74
C ILE A 124 -8.77 2.41 6.87
N SER A 125 -9.65 3.12 7.57
CA SER A 125 -10.50 2.51 8.61
C SER A 125 -11.35 1.37 8.05
N GLN A 126 -11.75 0.44 8.91
CA GLN A 126 -12.51 -0.73 8.47
C GLN A 126 -13.90 -0.34 7.93
N ASP A 127 -14.49 0.73 8.43
CA ASP A 127 -15.73 1.32 7.90
C ASP A 127 -15.52 2.18 6.64
N GLY A 128 -14.26 2.44 6.26
CA GLY A 128 -13.90 3.23 5.09
C GLY A 128 -14.07 4.74 5.26
N SER A 129 -14.36 5.24 6.46
CA SER A 129 -14.62 6.66 6.71
C SER A 129 -13.36 7.51 6.87
N LEU A 130 -12.25 6.92 7.34
CA LEU A 130 -10.99 7.60 7.65
C LEU A 130 -9.84 7.07 6.80
N VAL A 131 -9.02 7.99 6.28
CA VAL A 131 -7.70 7.67 5.70
C VAL A 131 -6.63 8.26 6.60
N VAL A 132 -5.64 7.45 6.95
CA VAL A 132 -4.54 7.85 7.83
C VAL A 132 -3.22 7.71 7.09
N ALA A 133 -2.43 8.79 7.04
CA ALA A 133 -1.10 8.81 6.47
C ALA A 133 -0.04 8.67 7.57
N GLN A 134 0.97 7.81 7.34
CA GLN A 134 2.16 7.71 8.19
C GLN A 134 3.31 8.54 7.61
N ASN A 135 3.99 9.30 8.45
CA ASN A 135 4.95 10.27 8.00
C ASN A 135 6.35 10.05 8.59
N TYR A 136 7.38 10.21 7.72
CA TYR A 136 8.77 10.31 8.14
C TYR A 136 9.11 11.75 8.55
N GLN A 137 8.58 12.73 7.85
CA GLN A 137 8.76 14.16 8.12
C GLN A 137 7.41 14.87 8.02
N PRO A 138 6.99 15.54 9.07
CA PRO A 138 7.69 15.81 10.36
C PRO A 138 7.68 14.65 11.36
N GLY A 139 7.18 13.47 10.99
CA GLY A 139 6.83 12.34 11.86
C GLY A 139 5.35 12.37 12.22
N GLY A 140 4.87 11.35 12.96
CA GLY A 140 3.46 11.25 13.35
C GLY A 140 2.55 10.71 12.25
N ILE A 141 1.27 10.79 12.52
CA ILE A 141 0.21 10.41 11.58
C ILE A 141 -0.75 11.58 11.35
N LYS A 142 -1.34 11.64 10.15
CA LYS A 142 -2.41 12.60 9.83
C LYS A 142 -3.65 11.87 9.39
N VAL A 143 -4.80 12.33 9.88
CA VAL A 143 -6.11 11.72 9.68
C VAL A 143 -6.95 12.59 8.78
N PHE A 144 -7.60 11.97 7.80
CA PHE A 144 -8.43 12.63 6.79
C PHE A 144 -9.78 11.94 6.67
N ASP A 145 -10.82 12.73 6.39
CA ASP A 145 -12.08 12.20 5.89
C ASP A 145 -11.85 11.52 4.52
N ALA A 146 -12.18 10.25 4.41
CA ALA A 146 -11.88 9.45 3.21
C ALA A 146 -12.60 9.94 1.95
N ARG A 147 -13.77 10.55 2.11
CA ARG A 147 -14.56 11.04 0.98
C ARG A 147 -13.99 12.32 0.39
N THR A 148 -13.58 13.27 1.24
CA THR A 148 -13.23 14.63 0.85
C THR A 148 -11.75 14.95 0.94
N LEU A 149 -10.94 14.14 1.62
CA LEU A 149 -9.56 14.40 2.05
C LEU A 149 -9.42 15.64 2.96
N LYS A 150 -10.52 16.09 3.59
CA LYS A 150 -10.46 17.14 4.61
C LYS A 150 -9.66 16.63 5.82
N PRO A 151 -8.65 17.38 6.30
CA PRO A 151 -7.92 16.99 7.52
C PRO A 151 -8.85 17.04 8.74
N LEU A 152 -8.75 15.99 9.59
CA LEU A 152 -9.52 15.83 10.81
C LEU A 152 -8.63 15.90 12.06
N ALA A 153 -7.43 15.29 12.00
CA ALA A 153 -6.45 15.34 13.08
C ALA A 153 -5.01 15.30 12.57
N ASP A 154 -4.13 15.91 13.34
CA ASP A 154 -2.68 15.76 13.23
C ASP A 154 -2.16 15.25 14.58
N ILE A 155 -1.54 14.06 14.59
CA ILE A 155 -1.06 13.39 15.80
C ILE A 155 0.45 13.28 15.72
N PRO A 156 1.17 14.27 16.29
CA PRO A 156 2.63 14.27 16.28
C PRO A 156 3.20 13.09 17.08
N ALA A 157 4.19 12.40 16.54
CA ALA A 157 4.97 11.39 17.26
C ALA A 157 6.18 12.05 17.91
N VAL A 158 5.98 12.75 19.03
CA VAL A 158 7.04 13.41 19.79
C VAL A 158 7.21 12.70 21.12
N VAL A 159 8.46 12.26 21.41
CA VAL A 159 8.85 11.61 22.66
C VAL A 159 10.11 12.34 23.16
N ASP A 160 10.10 12.79 24.41
CA ASP A 160 11.19 13.54 25.04
C ASP A 160 11.68 14.72 24.18
N GLY A 161 10.74 15.45 23.58
CA GLY A 161 11.00 16.60 22.72
C GLY A 161 11.55 16.28 21.33
N LYS A 162 11.67 15.01 20.95
CA LYS A 162 12.18 14.56 19.65
C LYS A 162 11.07 13.95 18.81
N ALA A 163 10.99 14.37 17.54
CA ALA A 163 10.08 13.76 16.58
C ALA A 163 10.56 12.36 16.17
N SER A 164 9.63 11.44 16.00
CA SER A 164 9.89 10.10 15.52
C SER A 164 9.19 9.84 14.18
N ARG A 165 9.90 9.19 13.28
CA ARG A 165 9.29 8.62 12.08
C ARG A 165 8.25 7.58 12.46
N VAL A 166 7.13 7.56 11.73
CA VAL A 166 6.10 6.55 11.90
C VAL A 166 6.14 5.54 10.77
N VAL A 167 6.05 4.27 11.15
CA VAL A 167 6.05 3.11 10.25
C VAL A 167 5.09 2.04 10.76
N GLY A 168 4.83 1.00 9.96
CA GLY A 168 4.05 -0.15 10.40
C GLY A 168 2.60 0.18 10.76
N LEU A 169 2.03 1.22 10.15
CA LEU A 169 0.64 1.63 10.40
C LEU A 169 -0.33 0.57 9.88
N ALA A 170 -1.25 0.16 10.74
CA ALA A 170 -2.34 -0.76 10.39
C ALA A 170 -3.66 -0.30 11.03
N ASP A 171 -4.78 -0.61 10.35
CA ASP A 171 -6.12 -0.38 10.86
C ASP A 171 -6.53 -1.48 11.87
N LEU A 172 -7.30 -1.09 12.87
CA LEU A 172 -7.91 -1.95 13.87
C LEU A 172 -9.43 -1.73 13.90
N PRO A 173 -10.21 -2.67 14.44
CA PRO A 173 -11.65 -2.47 14.62
C PRO A 173 -11.99 -1.21 15.43
N GLY A 174 -13.10 -0.56 15.08
CA GLY A 174 -13.63 0.61 15.81
C GLY A 174 -12.86 1.89 15.56
N ASN A 175 -12.44 2.13 14.30
CA ASN A 175 -11.71 3.34 13.90
C ASN A 175 -10.43 3.57 14.70
N ARG A 176 -9.76 2.50 15.11
CA ARG A 176 -8.47 2.55 15.76
C ARG A 176 -7.36 2.23 14.78
N PHE A 177 -6.17 2.78 15.04
CA PHE A 177 -4.97 2.54 14.25
C PHE A 177 -3.79 2.29 15.16
N ILE A 178 -2.96 1.31 14.81
CA ILE A 178 -1.74 0.98 15.53
C ILE A 178 -0.53 1.27 14.64
N TYR A 179 0.54 1.79 15.21
CA TYR A 179 1.73 2.16 14.46
C TYR A 179 2.99 2.18 15.33
N SER A 180 4.13 1.99 14.70
CA SER A 180 5.46 2.01 15.32
C SER A 180 6.10 3.39 15.23
N LEU A 181 6.69 3.86 16.31
CA LEU A 181 7.55 5.02 16.38
C LEU A 181 9.00 4.55 16.28
N PHE A 182 9.56 4.63 15.07
CA PHE A 182 10.86 4.05 14.72
C PHE A 182 11.99 4.57 15.60
N ASP A 183 12.11 5.89 15.72
CA ASP A 183 13.23 6.52 16.45
C ASP A 183 13.04 6.43 17.96
N ALA A 184 11.80 6.44 18.44
CA ALA A 184 11.47 6.43 19.86
C ALA A 184 11.41 5.02 20.48
N GLY A 185 11.41 3.94 19.69
CA GLY A 185 11.30 2.58 20.21
C GLY A 185 9.96 2.29 20.89
N GLN A 186 8.87 2.87 20.37
CA GLN A 186 7.53 2.76 20.93
C GLN A 186 6.53 2.27 19.89
N ILE A 187 5.39 1.76 20.36
CA ILE A 187 4.22 1.48 19.53
C ILE A 187 3.03 2.21 20.15
N TRP A 188 2.24 2.88 19.33
CA TRP A 188 1.06 3.60 19.79
C TRP A 188 -0.20 3.08 19.11
N ILE A 189 -1.32 3.11 19.84
CA ILE A 189 -2.67 2.97 19.29
C ILE A 189 -3.35 4.33 19.37
N ALA A 190 -3.88 4.81 18.26
CA ALA A 190 -4.78 5.95 18.21
C ALA A 190 -6.22 5.44 18.06
N ASP A 191 -7.06 5.75 19.02
CA ASP A 191 -8.50 5.60 18.91
C ASP A 191 -9.08 6.88 18.29
N LEU A 192 -9.65 6.73 17.12
CA LEU A 192 -10.24 7.80 16.30
C LEU A 192 -11.76 7.65 16.18
N SER A 193 -12.42 7.05 17.18
CA SER A 193 -13.88 7.01 17.27
C SER A 193 -14.45 8.43 17.23
N GLU A 194 -13.74 9.39 17.87
CA GLU A 194 -13.92 10.83 17.72
C GLU A 194 -12.66 11.42 17.08
N PRO A 195 -12.57 11.51 15.74
CA PRO A 195 -11.33 11.82 15.04
C PRO A 195 -10.69 13.16 15.42
N THR A 196 -11.50 14.13 15.87
CA THR A 196 -11.03 15.45 16.34
C THR A 196 -10.50 15.44 17.78
N GLN A 197 -10.69 14.35 18.52
CA GLN A 197 -10.25 14.15 19.91
C GLN A 197 -9.60 12.77 20.08
N PRO A 198 -8.47 12.49 19.40
CA PRO A 198 -7.85 11.18 19.40
C PRO A 198 -7.38 10.77 20.80
N LEU A 199 -7.69 9.53 21.19
CA LEU A 199 -7.17 8.92 22.42
C LEU A 199 -5.99 8.03 22.10
N LEU A 200 -4.88 8.19 22.83
CA LEU A 200 -3.64 7.46 22.58
C LEU A 200 -3.32 6.46 23.69
N THR A 201 -3.11 5.21 23.31
CA THR A 201 -2.49 4.18 24.16
C THR A 201 -1.04 3.99 23.68
N LYS A 202 -0.09 4.13 24.62
CA LYS A 202 1.34 4.13 24.31
C LYS A 202 2.03 2.94 24.96
N PHE A 203 2.75 2.16 24.16
CA PHE A 203 3.60 1.07 24.62
C PHE A 203 5.06 1.50 24.49
N THR A 204 5.74 1.61 25.61
CA THR A 204 7.16 1.98 25.70
C THR A 204 8.05 0.75 25.80
N ASN A 205 9.36 0.91 25.62
CA ASN A 205 10.33 -0.18 25.75
C ASN A 205 10.07 -1.38 24.84
N ILE A 206 9.59 -1.12 23.63
CA ILE A 206 9.29 -2.14 22.64
C ILE A 206 10.56 -2.82 22.14
N GLY A 207 11.62 -2.08 21.96
CA GLY A 207 12.88 -2.50 21.38
C GLY A 207 13.45 -1.43 20.44
N LYS A 208 14.63 -1.70 19.89
CA LYS A 208 15.31 -0.72 19.05
C LYS A 208 14.71 -0.67 17.66
N GLN A 209 14.24 0.51 17.29
CA GLN A 209 13.78 0.81 15.94
C GLN A 209 12.70 -0.18 15.44
N PRO A 210 11.53 -0.28 16.11
CA PRO A 210 10.40 -1.03 15.57
C PRO A 210 10.07 -0.46 14.19
N TYR A 211 9.96 -1.34 13.20
CA TYR A 211 9.84 -0.92 11.80
C TYR A 211 8.53 -1.36 11.18
N ASP A 212 8.63 -2.16 10.14
CA ASP A 212 7.45 -2.62 9.43
C ASP A 212 6.66 -3.63 10.26
N ALA A 213 5.36 -3.60 10.14
CA ALA A 213 4.48 -4.36 10.99
C ALA A 213 3.25 -4.86 10.25
N LEU A 214 2.60 -5.86 10.85
CA LEU A 214 1.31 -6.35 10.39
C LEU A 214 0.41 -6.69 11.56
N VAL A 215 -0.89 -6.75 11.28
CA VAL A 215 -1.90 -7.38 12.14
C VAL A 215 -2.16 -8.79 11.60
N THR A 216 -2.23 -9.79 12.50
CA THR A 216 -2.58 -11.15 12.09
C THR A 216 -3.99 -11.20 11.48
N PRO A 217 -4.28 -12.17 10.56
CA PRO A 217 -5.58 -12.23 9.88
C PRO A 217 -6.80 -12.31 10.79
N ASP A 218 -6.64 -12.84 12.01
CA ASP A 218 -7.66 -12.88 13.06
C ASP A 218 -7.81 -11.55 13.83
N GLY A 219 -6.98 -10.55 13.55
CA GLY A 219 -6.98 -9.26 14.21
C GLY A 219 -6.43 -9.26 15.63
N ARG A 220 -5.84 -10.39 16.09
CA ARG A 220 -5.40 -10.53 17.47
C ARG A 220 -4.05 -9.94 17.76
N TYR A 221 -3.06 -10.21 16.91
CA TYR A 221 -1.69 -9.79 17.20
C TYR A 221 -1.22 -8.71 16.22
N TYR A 222 -0.61 -7.67 16.77
CA TYR A 222 0.24 -6.77 16.03
C TYR A 222 1.69 -7.20 16.22
N LEU A 223 2.40 -7.35 15.12
CA LEU A 223 3.78 -7.81 15.10
C LEU A 223 4.64 -6.74 14.43
N ALA A 224 5.67 -6.28 15.12
CA ALA A 224 6.62 -5.29 14.60
C ALA A 224 8.03 -5.89 14.54
N GLY A 225 8.67 -5.82 13.39
CA GLY A 225 10.07 -6.15 13.22
C GLY A 225 10.96 -5.10 13.88
N LEU A 226 12.09 -5.51 14.44
CA LEU A 226 13.04 -4.61 15.06
C LEU A 226 14.24 -4.40 14.13
N PHE A 227 14.39 -3.17 13.64
CA PHE A 227 15.47 -2.84 12.74
C PHE A 227 16.82 -2.69 13.45
N GLY A 228 16.80 -2.22 14.68
CA GLY A 228 17.98 -1.94 15.48
C GLY A 228 18.54 -3.13 16.26
N GLU A 229 17.79 -4.25 16.32
CA GLU A 229 18.17 -5.47 17.04
C GLU A 229 17.41 -6.68 16.51
N ASP A 230 17.81 -7.88 16.91
CA ASP A 230 17.10 -9.10 16.52
C ASP A 230 15.81 -9.30 17.34
N GLY A 231 14.85 -10.02 16.75
CA GLY A 231 13.56 -10.33 17.33
C GLY A 231 12.40 -9.50 16.81
N LEU A 232 11.22 -9.84 17.29
CA LEU A 232 9.98 -9.13 16.99
C LEU A 232 9.32 -8.67 18.29
N ALA A 233 8.62 -7.54 18.23
CA ALA A 233 7.64 -7.17 19.24
C ALA A 233 6.26 -7.69 18.82
N LYS A 234 5.60 -8.39 19.72
CA LYS A 234 4.23 -8.90 19.56
C LYS A 234 3.32 -8.23 20.59
N ILE A 235 2.20 -7.67 20.14
CA ILE A 235 1.17 -7.12 21.03
C ILE A 235 -0.09 -7.97 20.87
N ASP A 236 -0.57 -8.57 21.96
CA ASP A 236 -1.87 -9.23 22.02
C ASP A 236 -2.95 -8.16 22.23
N LEU A 237 -3.65 -7.82 21.14
CA LEU A 237 -4.68 -6.79 21.12
C LEU A 237 -5.99 -7.22 21.79
N TRP A 238 -6.17 -8.53 22.01
CA TRP A 238 -7.35 -9.07 22.70
C TRP A 238 -7.18 -9.15 24.22
N ALA A 239 -5.95 -9.06 24.71
CA ALA A 239 -5.70 -8.95 26.14
C ALA A 239 -6.20 -7.59 26.69
N THR A 240 -6.65 -7.57 27.93
CA THR A 240 -7.10 -6.34 28.61
C THR A 240 -6.32 -6.16 29.92
N PRO A 241 -5.36 -5.22 29.99
CA PRO A 241 -4.85 -4.39 28.91
C PRO A 241 -4.07 -5.19 27.86
N PRO A 242 -3.87 -4.65 26.64
CA PRO A 242 -3.04 -5.29 25.62
C PRO A 242 -1.64 -5.60 26.13
N LYS A 243 -1.13 -6.81 25.82
CA LYS A 243 0.13 -7.31 26.36
C LYS A 243 1.23 -7.31 25.32
N VAL A 244 2.38 -6.75 25.65
CA VAL A 244 3.59 -6.72 24.80
C VAL A 244 4.51 -7.87 25.18
N GLU A 245 5.01 -8.61 24.19
CA GLU A 245 5.98 -9.67 24.34
C GLU A 245 7.09 -9.56 23.29
N ARG A 246 8.31 -9.98 23.65
CA ARG A 246 9.40 -10.19 22.70
C ARG A 246 9.41 -11.65 22.28
N ILE A 247 9.43 -11.88 20.97
CA ILE A 247 9.46 -13.22 20.36
C ILE A 247 10.59 -13.36 19.36
N LEU A 248 10.98 -14.57 19.01
CA LEU A 248 11.99 -14.92 18.02
C LEU A 248 13.32 -14.13 18.22
N PRO A 249 14.00 -14.28 19.36
CA PRO A 249 15.15 -13.44 19.72
C PRO A 249 16.35 -13.57 18.75
N ASN A 250 16.36 -14.60 17.92
CA ASN A 250 17.40 -14.83 16.91
C ASN A 250 16.96 -14.43 15.48
N TYR A 251 15.80 -13.78 15.34
CA TYR A 251 15.31 -13.34 14.04
C TYR A 251 15.79 -11.93 13.72
N GLY A 252 16.40 -11.74 12.58
CA GLY A 252 16.77 -10.40 12.13
C GLY A 252 17.99 -10.38 11.22
N LYS A 253 18.95 -9.50 11.52
CA LYS A 253 20.13 -9.24 10.71
C LYS A 253 21.14 -10.38 10.72
N GLY A 254 21.19 -11.17 11.78
CA GLY A 254 22.31 -12.06 12.06
C GLY A 254 23.59 -11.29 12.42
N GLU A 255 24.71 -12.01 12.50
CA GLU A 255 25.99 -11.45 12.93
C GLU A 255 26.82 -10.88 11.76
N GLN A 256 26.56 -11.32 10.52
CA GLN A 256 27.34 -10.91 9.36
C GLN A 256 26.84 -9.60 8.73
N PRO A 257 27.75 -8.74 8.23
CA PRO A 257 27.39 -7.59 7.43
C PRO A 257 26.61 -8.04 6.19
N LEU A 258 25.46 -7.43 5.95
CA LEU A 258 24.66 -7.69 4.77
C LEU A 258 25.16 -6.84 3.60
N PRO A 259 25.27 -7.39 2.36
CA PRO A 259 25.69 -6.61 1.20
C PRO A 259 24.65 -5.53 0.85
N VAL A 260 23.40 -5.75 1.19
CA VAL A 260 22.33 -4.78 1.08
C VAL A 260 21.60 -4.70 2.42
N PHE A 261 21.58 -3.51 3.00
CA PHE A 261 20.84 -3.29 4.21
C PHE A 261 19.35 -3.23 3.89
N LYS A 262 18.66 -4.32 4.12
CA LYS A 262 17.21 -4.44 3.98
C LYS A 262 16.58 -4.61 5.36
N MET A 263 15.45 -4.01 5.52
CA MET A 263 14.66 -4.14 6.72
C MET A 263 13.80 -5.40 6.67
N PRO A 264 13.48 -6.01 7.81
CA PRO A 264 12.48 -7.05 7.82
C PRO A 264 11.13 -6.44 7.41
N HIS A 265 10.74 -6.72 6.17
CA HIS A 265 9.44 -6.29 5.65
C HIS A 265 8.35 -7.25 6.13
N LEU A 266 7.73 -6.95 7.26
CA LEU A 266 6.68 -7.81 7.81
C LEU A 266 5.43 -7.87 6.94
N ARG A 267 5.13 -6.83 6.18
CA ARG A 267 4.10 -6.91 5.13
C ARG A 267 4.49 -7.83 3.96
N GLY A 268 5.75 -8.24 3.93
CA GLY A 268 6.29 -9.22 3.00
C GLY A 268 6.52 -10.59 3.62
N TRP A 269 5.92 -10.94 4.76
CA TRP A 269 5.86 -12.28 5.25
C TRP A 269 4.49 -12.90 5.02
N ALA A 270 4.44 -14.21 5.00
CA ALA A 270 3.26 -14.96 4.63
C ALA A 270 2.69 -15.75 5.79
N VAL A 271 1.38 -15.91 5.83
CA VAL A 271 0.71 -16.90 6.67
C VAL A 271 0.11 -17.95 5.76
N ALA A 272 0.50 -19.20 5.94
CA ALA A 272 0.00 -20.36 5.21
C ALA A 272 -0.48 -21.43 6.22
N GLY A 273 -1.78 -21.58 6.34
CA GLY A 273 -2.38 -22.42 7.38
C GLY A 273 -1.98 -21.97 8.78
N ARG A 274 -1.40 -22.87 9.56
CA ARG A 274 -0.92 -22.62 10.93
C ARG A 274 0.46 -21.94 11.00
N HIS A 275 1.15 -21.77 9.87
CA HIS A 275 2.53 -21.31 9.89
C HIS A 275 2.67 -19.92 9.28
N ALA A 276 3.46 -19.07 9.94
CA ALA A 276 4.02 -17.87 9.36
C ALA A 276 5.38 -18.20 8.72
N TRP A 277 5.64 -17.63 7.54
CA TRP A 277 6.86 -17.80 6.75
C TRP A 277 7.55 -16.45 6.66
N LEU A 278 8.71 -16.32 7.29
CA LEU A 278 9.38 -15.05 7.51
C LEU A 278 10.72 -14.99 6.78
N PRO A 279 11.06 -13.89 6.10
CA PRO A 279 12.36 -13.73 5.47
C PRO A 279 13.45 -13.50 6.52
N ALA A 280 14.32 -14.49 6.75
CA ALA A 280 15.49 -14.36 7.62
C ALA A 280 16.65 -13.72 6.84
N ILE A 281 16.62 -12.41 6.73
CA ILE A 281 17.44 -11.59 5.82
C ILE A 281 18.95 -11.87 6.00
N GLY A 282 19.43 -11.93 7.24
CA GLY A 282 20.85 -12.13 7.53
C GLY A 282 21.36 -13.56 7.37
N ARG A 283 20.48 -14.51 7.03
CA ARG A 283 20.84 -15.95 7.01
C ARG A 283 20.56 -16.66 5.68
N HIS A 284 20.01 -15.95 4.70
CA HIS A 284 19.53 -16.52 3.43
C HIS A 284 18.60 -17.73 3.64
N GLU A 285 17.63 -17.54 4.53
CA GLU A 285 16.65 -18.55 4.91
C GLU A 285 15.25 -17.95 4.99
N VAL A 286 14.26 -18.78 4.82
CA VAL A 286 12.88 -18.49 5.21
C VAL A 286 12.57 -19.28 6.47
N LEU A 287 12.24 -18.59 7.57
CA LEU A 287 11.83 -19.22 8.82
C LEU A 287 10.38 -19.65 8.76
N ILE A 288 10.07 -20.78 9.39
CA ILE A 288 8.73 -21.30 9.56
C ILE A 288 8.41 -21.21 11.03
N VAL A 289 7.39 -20.44 11.38
CA VAL A 289 6.98 -20.14 12.75
C VAL A 289 5.54 -20.61 12.96
N ASP A 290 5.30 -21.33 14.03
CA ASP A 290 3.97 -21.73 14.46
C ASP A 290 3.23 -20.50 15.02
N THR A 291 2.07 -20.15 14.46
CA THR A 291 1.34 -18.93 14.84
C THR A 291 0.57 -19.05 16.16
N GLN A 292 0.47 -20.22 16.76
CA GLN A 292 -0.13 -20.40 18.09
C GLN A 292 0.91 -20.24 19.20
N THR A 293 2.08 -20.82 19.01
CA THR A 293 3.17 -20.80 20.01
C THR A 293 4.19 -19.68 19.79
N TRP A 294 4.25 -19.12 18.58
CA TRP A 294 5.27 -18.17 18.14
C TRP A 294 6.70 -18.69 18.25
N GLN A 295 6.84 -20.02 18.12
CA GLN A 295 8.13 -20.70 18.10
C GLN A 295 8.52 -21.06 16.66
N GLU A 296 9.82 -21.01 16.37
CA GLU A 296 10.37 -21.55 15.13
C GLU A 296 10.18 -23.08 15.09
N VAL A 297 9.60 -23.57 14.00
CA VAL A 297 9.37 -25.00 13.76
C VAL A 297 10.09 -25.53 12.52
N GLY A 298 10.87 -24.71 11.87
CA GLY A 298 11.69 -25.08 10.73
C GLY A 298 12.19 -23.88 9.96
N ARG A 299 13.00 -24.16 8.95
CA ARG A 299 13.57 -23.19 8.02
C ARG A 299 13.84 -23.80 6.68
N VAL A 300 13.86 -22.98 5.65
CA VAL A 300 14.22 -23.38 4.27
C VAL A 300 15.36 -22.49 3.81
N PRO A 301 16.55 -23.07 3.52
CA PRO A 301 17.62 -22.33 2.85
C PRO A 301 17.16 -21.83 1.48
N VAL A 302 17.50 -20.58 1.13
CA VAL A 302 17.12 -19.94 -0.13
C VAL A 302 18.34 -19.34 -0.84
N ALA A 303 18.18 -18.96 -2.11
CA ALA A 303 19.28 -18.57 -2.99
C ALA A 303 20.09 -17.37 -2.50
N GLY A 304 19.45 -16.40 -1.84
CA GLY A 304 20.07 -15.16 -1.43
C GLY A 304 19.35 -14.50 -0.27
N GLN A 305 19.61 -13.21 -0.08
CA GLN A 305 18.96 -12.41 0.95
C GLN A 305 17.46 -12.23 0.62
N PRO A 306 16.53 -12.91 1.33
CA PRO A 306 15.11 -12.82 1.03
C PRO A 306 14.55 -11.45 1.45
N VAL A 307 13.64 -10.88 0.64
CA VAL A 307 13.05 -9.57 0.91
C VAL A 307 11.56 -9.70 1.23
N PHE A 308 10.79 -10.31 0.33
CA PHE A 308 9.38 -10.59 0.53
C PHE A 308 9.12 -12.08 0.43
N VAL A 309 8.23 -12.54 1.29
CA VAL A 309 7.73 -13.91 1.30
C VAL A 309 6.21 -13.82 1.18
N MET A 310 5.65 -14.30 0.08
CA MET A 310 4.23 -14.16 -0.23
C MET A 310 3.58 -15.54 -0.36
N ALA A 311 2.49 -15.78 0.38
CA ALA A 311 1.74 -17.02 0.27
C ALA A 311 0.74 -16.97 -0.88
N ARG A 312 0.67 -18.04 -1.68
CA ARG A 312 -0.48 -18.26 -2.54
C ARG A 312 -1.75 -18.37 -1.68
N PRO A 313 -2.90 -17.82 -2.10
CA PRO A 313 -4.11 -17.76 -1.26
C PRO A 313 -4.59 -19.09 -0.66
N ASP A 314 -4.31 -20.22 -1.31
CA ASP A 314 -4.62 -21.56 -0.78
C ASP A 314 -3.60 -22.10 0.25
N GLY A 315 -2.53 -21.33 0.50
CA GLY A 315 -1.47 -21.69 1.45
C GLY A 315 -0.53 -22.81 1.02
N ARG A 316 -0.64 -23.33 -0.23
CA ARG A 316 0.20 -24.46 -0.69
C ARG A 316 1.57 -24.07 -1.18
N GLN A 317 1.76 -22.81 -1.54
CA GLN A 317 3.03 -22.29 -2.03
C GLN A 317 3.38 -20.98 -1.34
N VAL A 318 4.66 -20.78 -1.14
CA VAL A 318 5.24 -19.53 -0.70
C VAL A 318 6.27 -19.09 -1.74
N TRP A 319 6.17 -17.85 -2.20
CA TRP A 319 7.02 -17.25 -3.20
C TRP A 319 7.95 -16.23 -2.57
N VAL A 320 9.22 -16.27 -2.92
CA VAL A 320 10.30 -15.49 -2.27
C VAL A 320 11.10 -14.75 -3.33
N ASN A 321 11.26 -13.43 -3.18
CA ASN A 321 12.20 -12.64 -3.98
C ASN A 321 13.40 -12.21 -3.14
N PHE A 322 14.43 -11.70 -3.80
CA PHE A 322 15.74 -11.48 -3.19
C PHE A 322 16.26 -10.06 -3.42
N ALA A 323 17.18 -9.64 -2.53
CA ALA A 323 18.02 -8.47 -2.73
C ALA A 323 19.18 -8.78 -3.68
N VAL A 324 19.98 -7.75 -4.02
CA VAL A 324 21.24 -7.90 -4.77
C VAL A 324 22.17 -8.91 -4.06
N PRO A 325 22.86 -9.81 -4.78
CA PRO A 325 22.94 -9.90 -6.24
C PRO A 325 21.81 -10.71 -6.91
N ASP A 326 20.99 -11.44 -6.15
CA ASP A 326 19.99 -12.40 -6.66
C ASP A 326 18.63 -11.76 -6.96
N TYR A 327 18.61 -10.43 -7.14
CA TYR A 327 17.42 -9.59 -7.27
C TYR A 327 16.57 -9.80 -8.54
N ASP A 328 17.01 -10.70 -9.44
CA ASP A 328 16.29 -11.15 -10.62
C ASP A 328 15.57 -12.51 -10.42
N THR A 329 15.72 -13.07 -9.23
CA THR A 329 15.26 -14.42 -8.89
C THR A 329 13.99 -14.41 -8.04
N VAL A 330 13.11 -15.36 -8.30
CA VAL A 330 12.01 -15.75 -7.44
C VAL A 330 12.07 -17.26 -7.21
N GLN A 331 12.02 -17.68 -5.96
CA GLN A 331 11.92 -19.10 -5.59
C GLN A 331 10.52 -19.41 -5.08
N VAL A 332 10.03 -20.61 -5.44
CA VAL A 332 8.74 -21.12 -4.98
C VAL A 332 9.00 -22.31 -4.04
N ILE A 333 8.46 -22.21 -2.84
CA ILE A 333 8.54 -23.24 -1.81
C ILE A 333 7.16 -23.91 -1.70
N ASP A 334 7.13 -25.23 -1.74
CA ASP A 334 5.95 -26.01 -1.39
C ASP A 334 5.84 -26.05 0.16
N THR A 335 4.69 -25.65 0.69
CA THR A 335 4.53 -25.50 2.15
C THR A 335 4.37 -26.84 2.88
N GLN A 336 3.96 -27.89 2.21
CA GLN A 336 3.81 -29.22 2.78
C GLN A 336 5.16 -29.95 2.88
N THR A 337 5.92 -29.96 1.79
CA THR A 337 7.23 -30.62 1.72
C THR A 337 8.36 -29.76 2.26
N ARG A 338 8.17 -28.44 2.34
CA ARG A 338 9.17 -27.44 2.71
C ARG A 338 10.37 -27.43 1.76
N GLN A 339 10.13 -27.77 0.48
CA GLN A 339 11.18 -27.82 -0.55
C GLN A 339 10.97 -26.71 -1.57
N ILE A 340 12.08 -26.22 -2.14
CA ILE A 340 12.04 -25.33 -3.31
C ILE A 340 11.63 -26.17 -4.52
N VAL A 341 10.46 -25.88 -5.08
CA VAL A 341 9.90 -26.60 -6.24
C VAL A 341 10.15 -25.90 -7.56
N LYS A 342 10.50 -24.61 -7.52
CA LYS A 342 10.77 -23.81 -8.73
C LYS A 342 11.69 -22.64 -8.46
N ASN A 343 12.60 -22.39 -9.42
CA ASN A 343 13.35 -21.15 -9.56
C ASN A 343 12.88 -20.44 -10.83
N LEU A 344 12.60 -19.15 -10.72
CA LEU A 344 12.11 -18.30 -11.81
C LEU A 344 13.03 -17.09 -11.98
N LYS A 345 13.12 -16.57 -13.20
CA LYS A 345 13.85 -15.35 -13.56
C LYS A 345 12.89 -14.38 -14.28
N PRO A 346 11.94 -13.76 -13.56
CA PRO A 346 10.93 -12.90 -14.20
C PRO A 346 11.51 -11.59 -14.74
N GLY A 347 12.69 -11.20 -14.30
CA GLY A 347 13.41 -10.00 -14.71
C GLY A 347 14.17 -9.36 -13.55
N LYS A 348 14.93 -8.29 -13.85
CA LYS A 348 15.83 -7.62 -12.91
C LYS A 348 15.07 -6.72 -11.93
N ALA A 349 15.55 -6.70 -10.69
CA ALA A 349 14.99 -5.92 -9.58
C ALA A 349 13.51 -6.23 -9.33
N VAL A 350 13.23 -7.50 -9.01
CA VAL A 350 11.92 -7.92 -8.54
C VAL A 350 11.61 -7.20 -7.23
N LEU A 351 10.61 -6.29 -7.25
CA LEU A 351 10.26 -5.47 -6.09
C LEU A 351 8.98 -5.93 -5.39
N HIS A 352 8.00 -6.41 -6.13
CA HIS A 352 6.71 -6.80 -5.56
C HIS A 352 6.10 -7.97 -6.32
N MET A 353 5.33 -8.76 -5.59
CA MET A 353 4.52 -9.86 -6.12
C MET A 353 3.09 -9.72 -5.58
N GLU A 354 2.09 -9.94 -6.42
CA GLU A 354 0.68 -9.92 -6.01
C GLU A 354 -0.05 -11.10 -6.64
N PHE A 355 -0.71 -11.91 -5.82
CA PHE A 355 -1.54 -13.02 -6.30
C PHE A 355 -2.93 -12.55 -6.66
N THR A 356 -3.48 -13.09 -7.75
CA THR A 356 -4.93 -13.01 -7.98
C THR A 356 -5.69 -13.61 -6.80
N PRO A 357 -6.93 -13.18 -6.50
CA PRO A 357 -7.66 -13.61 -5.30
C PRO A 357 -7.80 -15.13 -5.12
N ARG A 358 -7.85 -15.88 -6.23
CA ARG A 358 -7.90 -17.36 -6.23
C ARG A 358 -6.52 -18.00 -6.34
N GLY A 359 -5.46 -17.22 -6.47
CA GLY A 359 -4.09 -17.73 -6.58
C GLY A 359 -3.73 -18.42 -7.88
N HIS A 360 -4.53 -18.29 -8.96
CA HIS A 360 -4.24 -18.91 -10.25
C HIS A 360 -3.04 -18.26 -10.95
N ALA A 361 -2.84 -16.97 -10.72
CA ALA A 361 -1.71 -16.24 -11.26
C ALA A 361 -1.07 -15.33 -10.20
N VAL A 362 0.22 -15.06 -10.37
CA VAL A 362 0.98 -14.05 -9.65
C VAL A 362 1.47 -13.00 -10.64
N TRP A 363 1.38 -11.75 -10.25
CA TRP A 363 1.89 -10.60 -10.98
C TRP A 363 3.19 -10.16 -10.30
N ILE A 364 4.26 -10.01 -11.06
CA ILE A 364 5.60 -9.74 -10.55
C ILE A 364 6.16 -8.50 -11.23
N SER A 365 6.53 -7.49 -10.45
CA SER A 365 7.19 -6.29 -10.96
C SER A 365 8.69 -6.50 -11.08
N SER A 366 9.24 -6.25 -12.27
CA SER A 366 10.68 -6.25 -12.57
C SER A 366 11.08 -4.83 -12.95
N ARG A 367 11.56 -4.07 -11.93
CA ARG A 367 11.78 -2.62 -12.04
C ARG A 367 12.73 -2.24 -13.16
N ASP A 368 13.90 -2.90 -13.21
CA ASP A 368 14.99 -2.51 -14.11
C ASP A 368 14.78 -3.05 -15.54
N ASP A 369 13.86 -3.98 -15.73
CA ASP A 369 13.41 -4.45 -17.04
C ASP A 369 12.12 -3.80 -17.51
N HIS A 370 11.60 -2.81 -16.78
CA HIS A 370 10.41 -2.01 -17.13
C HIS A 370 9.19 -2.85 -17.49
N ARG A 371 8.94 -3.94 -16.75
CA ARG A 371 7.82 -4.84 -17.04
C ARG A 371 7.18 -5.42 -15.79
N VAL A 372 5.96 -5.87 -15.96
CA VAL A 372 5.23 -6.74 -15.03
C VAL A 372 4.99 -8.07 -15.74
N SER A 373 5.46 -9.16 -15.15
CA SER A 373 5.23 -10.53 -15.65
C SER A 373 4.06 -11.16 -14.92
N VAL A 374 3.15 -11.79 -15.65
CA VAL A 374 2.03 -12.57 -15.12
C VAL A 374 2.35 -14.04 -15.28
N ILE A 375 2.43 -14.78 -14.18
CA ILE A 375 2.87 -16.17 -14.17
C ILE A 375 1.74 -17.05 -13.62
N ASP A 376 1.45 -18.15 -14.31
CA ASP A 376 0.55 -19.21 -13.84
C ASP A 376 1.18 -19.95 -12.66
N THR A 377 0.49 -20.06 -11.54
CA THR A 377 1.05 -20.61 -10.29
C THR A 377 1.10 -22.13 -10.25
N ALA A 378 0.41 -22.82 -11.17
CA ALA A 378 0.44 -24.28 -11.27
C ALA A 378 1.51 -24.76 -12.25
N SER A 379 1.55 -24.18 -13.44
CA SER A 379 2.50 -24.58 -14.50
C SER A 379 3.80 -23.78 -14.50
N PHE A 380 3.84 -22.65 -13.78
CA PHE A 380 4.94 -21.67 -13.76
C PHE A 380 5.25 -21.06 -15.13
N LYS A 381 4.32 -21.11 -16.06
CA LYS A 381 4.45 -20.48 -17.39
C LYS A 381 4.07 -19.01 -17.32
N THR A 382 4.79 -18.18 -18.06
CA THR A 382 4.42 -16.78 -18.27
C THR A 382 3.15 -16.73 -19.13
N LEU A 383 2.12 -16.06 -18.60
CA LEU A 383 0.82 -15.86 -19.25
C LEU A 383 0.76 -14.56 -20.03
N ALA A 384 1.46 -13.54 -19.53
CA ALA A 384 1.56 -12.21 -20.15
C ALA A 384 2.77 -11.46 -19.61
N GLU A 385 3.26 -10.51 -20.40
CA GLU A 385 4.22 -9.48 -20.00
C GLU A 385 3.66 -8.11 -20.36
N LEU A 386 3.65 -7.20 -19.41
CA LEU A 386 3.06 -5.87 -19.56
C LEU A 386 4.15 -4.81 -19.38
N PRO A 387 4.28 -3.85 -20.32
CA PRO A 387 5.23 -2.76 -20.16
C PRO A 387 4.80 -1.81 -19.03
N ALA A 388 5.72 -1.49 -18.15
CA ALA A 388 5.52 -0.56 -17.03
C ALA A 388 6.81 0.20 -16.72
N LYS A 389 6.74 1.50 -16.46
CA LYS A 389 7.92 2.36 -16.28
C LYS A 389 8.51 2.25 -14.87
N SER A 390 9.57 1.47 -14.72
CA SER A 390 10.19 1.14 -13.42
C SER A 390 9.15 0.70 -12.38
N PRO A 391 8.42 -0.40 -12.63
CA PRO A 391 7.31 -0.81 -11.76
C PRO A 391 7.79 -1.19 -10.38
N SER A 392 6.95 -0.92 -9.37
CA SER A 392 7.19 -1.35 -7.99
C SER A 392 5.96 -2.05 -7.40
N GLY A 393 5.17 -1.38 -6.57
CA GLY A 393 4.00 -1.96 -5.95
C GLY A 393 2.91 -2.34 -6.96
N ILE A 394 2.33 -3.53 -6.77
CA ILE A 394 1.16 -4.01 -7.49
C ILE A 394 0.05 -4.19 -6.47
N PHE A 395 -1.10 -3.61 -6.70
CA PHE A 395 -2.23 -3.60 -5.76
C PHE A 395 -3.51 -3.91 -6.50
N PHE A 396 -4.16 -5.03 -6.19
CA PHE A 396 -5.45 -5.37 -6.78
C PHE A 396 -6.61 -4.79 -5.97
N SER A 397 -7.68 -4.44 -6.64
CA SER A 397 -8.90 -3.89 -6.01
C SER A 397 -9.53 -4.83 -4.97
N SER A 398 -9.26 -6.13 -5.06
CA SER A 398 -9.65 -7.12 -4.04
C SER A 398 -9.11 -6.80 -2.63
N ARG A 399 -8.07 -5.98 -2.52
CA ARG A 399 -7.56 -5.47 -1.23
C ARG A 399 -8.57 -4.58 -0.50
N ALA A 400 -9.56 -4.01 -1.20
CA ALA A 400 -10.63 -3.23 -0.59
C ALA A 400 -11.43 -4.00 0.48
N ALA A 401 -11.51 -5.31 0.36
CA ALA A 401 -12.19 -6.18 1.32
C ALA A 401 -11.28 -6.66 2.48
N ARG A 402 -9.98 -6.38 2.43
CA ARG A 402 -9.04 -6.78 3.48
C ARG A 402 -8.99 -5.74 4.59
N MET A 403 -8.76 -6.21 5.83
CA MET A 403 -8.63 -5.39 7.02
C MET A 403 -7.31 -5.73 7.72
N GLY A 404 -6.75 -4.77 8.47
CA GLY A 404 -5.48 -4.95 9.18
C GLY A 404 -4.24 -4.89 8.28
N PHE A 405 -4.35 -4.22 7.15
CA PHE A 405 -3.28 -4.12 6.14
C PHE A 405 -2.85 -2.68 5.90
#